data_6c33a81ec47da8bdf9d59c9c27fee865
#
_entry.id   6c33a81ec47da8bdf9d59c9c27fee865
#
_cell.length_a   1.000
_cell.length_b   1.000
_cell.length_c   1.000
_cell.angle_alpha   90.00
_cell.angle_beta   90.00
_cell.angle_gamma   90.00
#
_symmetry.space_group_name_H-M   'P 1'
#
loop_
_entity.id
_entity.type
_entity.pdbx_description
1 polymer ?
#
loop_
_entity_poly.entity_id
_entity_poly.type
_entity_poly.pdbx_seq_one_letter_code
_entity_poly.pdbx_strand_id
1 'polypeptide(L)'
;MVMVALATAWNTGHKGSVTTIHANSCLSTLSRIKKLLISGGDRSTADELSEIIHLVIHLTKTDAGIRVDEIMEVSSNTDNLLSVMEANGLD
;
A
#
# COMPACT_ATOMS: atom_id res chain seq x y z
N MET A 1 9.16 2.83 -15.65
CA MET A 1 9.28 2.21 -14.32
C MET A 1 8.39 2.95 -13.35
N VAL A 2 7.62 2.22 -12.60
CA VAL A 2 6.68 2.78 -11.64
C VAL A 2 7.18 2.48 -10.24
N MET A 3 7.31 3.50 -9.40
CA MET A 3 7.70 3.36 -8.00
C MET A 3 6.57 3.86 -7.12
N VAL A 4 6.34 3.18 -6.00
CA VAL A 4 5.37 3.60 -5.00
C VAL A 4 6.10 3.85 -3.70
N ALA A 5 5.90 5.03 -3.14
CA ALA A 5 6.43 5.39 -1.82
C ALA A 5 5.32 5.22 -0.80
N LEU A 6 5.63 4.54 0.30
CA LEU A 6 4.70 4.30 1.41
C LEU A 6 5.16 5.09 2.62
N ALA A 7 4.27 5.90 3.19
CA ALA A 7 4.49 6.47 4.51
C ALA A 7 3.81 5.54 5.52
N THR A 8 4.57 5.00 6.44
CA THR A 8 4.08 4.00 7.39
C THR A 8 4.32 4.44 8.82
N ALA A 9 3.42 4.02 9.71
CA ALA A 9 3.63 4.06 11.14
C ALA A 9 3.73 2.61 11.63
N TRP A 10 4.93 2.17 11.94
CA TRP A 10 5.14 0.82 12.42
C TRP A 10 4.81 0.68 13.89
N ASN A 11 4.22 -0.43 14.28
CA ASN A 11 3.96 -0.77 15.69
C ASN A 11 5.22 -0.91 16.55
N THR A 12 6.37 -0.77 15.94
CA THR A 12 7.68 -0.91 16.58
C THR A 12 8.26 0.42 17.07
N GLY A 13 7.47 1.49 17.08
CA GLY A 13 7.91 2.80 17.54
C GLY A 13 8.60 3.64 16.47
N HIS A 14 8.72 3.18 15.26
CA HIS A 14 9.29 3.94 14.15
C HIS A 14 8.18 4.68 13.42
N LYS A 15 7.86 5.88 13.88
CA LYS A 15 6.89 6.74 13.20
C LYS A 15 7.55 7.45 12.01
N GLY A 16 6.81 7.57 10.92
CA GLY A 16 7.26 8.29 9.76
C GLY A 16 8.22 7.52 8.85
N SER A 17 8.22 6.19 8.92
CA SER A 17 9.01 5.36 8.02
C SER A 17 8.46 5.44 6.60
N VAL A 18 9.36 5.38 5.61
CA VAL A 18 9.02 5.37 4.20
C VAL A 18 9.72 4.19 3.55
N THR A 19 9.00 3.46 2.71
CA THR A 19 9.57 2.41 1.87
C THR A 19 9.04 2.51 0.45
N THR A 20 9.65 1.80 -0.48
CA THR A 20 9.26 1.82 -1.88
C THR A 20 8.98 0.40 -2.38
N ILE A 21 7.98 0.28 -3.26
CA ILE A 21 7.59 -0.97 -3.89
C ILE A 21 7.25 -0.69 -5.34
N HIS A 22 7.61 -1.62 -6.23
CA HIS A 22 7.20 -1.54 -7.63
C HIS A 22 5.79 -2.07 -7.79
N ALA A 23 4.88 -1.23 -8.28
CA ALA A 23 3.50 -1.61 -8.55
C ALA A 23 2.91 -0.66 -9.60
N ASN A 24 1.74 -1.00 -10.12
CA ASN A 24 1.08 -0.24 -11.17
C ASN A 24 0.18 0.88 -10.63
N SER A 25 -0.22 0.83 -9.39
CA SER A 25 -1.10 1.83 -8.76
C SER A 25 -0.98 1.76 -7.24
N CYS A 26 -1.56 2.75 -6.56
CA CYS A 26 -1.63 2.73 -5.10
C CYS A 26 -2.40 1.52 -4.58
N LEU A 27 -3.55 1.22 -5.19
CA LEU A 27 -4.37 0.10 -4.75
C LEU A 27 -3.68 -1.25 -4.98
N SER A 28 -3.00 -1.42 -6.12
CA SER A 28 -2.22 -2.63 -6.39
C SER A 28 -1.10 -2.83 -5.37
N THR A 29 -0.50 -1.74 -4.92
CA THR A 29 0.54 -1.78 -3.89
C THR A 29 0.01 -2.33 -2.57
N LEU A 30 -1.13 -1.81 -2.14
CA LEU A 30 -1.76 -2.25 -0.90
C LEU A 30 -2.19 -3.71 -0.98
N SER A 31 -2.75 -4.13 -2.11
CA SER A 31 -3.12 -5.52 -2.35
C SER A 31 -1.91 -6.44 -2.26
N ARG A 32 -0.79 -6.03 -2.85
CA ARG A 32 0.46 -6.80 -2.81
C ARG A 32 1.00 -6.92 -1.39
N ILE A 33 0.99 -5.83 -0.63
CA ILE A 33 1.42 -5.84 0.77
C ILE A 33 0.55 -6.77 1.60
N LYS A 34 -0.76 -6.70 1.40
CA LYS A 34 -1.70 -7.58 2.09
C LYS A 34 -1.38 -9.06 1.83
N LYS A 35 -1.13 -9.42 0.57
CA LYS A 35 -0.77 -10.80 0.21
C LYS A 35 0.53 -11.24 0.86
N LEU A 36 1.54 -10.37 0.91
CA LEU A 36 2.81 -10.68 1.55
C LEU A 36 2.63 -10.91 3.05
N LEU A 37 1.83 -10.11 3.72
CA LEU A 37 1.54 -10.27 5.14
C LEU A 37 0.80 -11.58 5.42
N ILE A 38 -0.18 -11.92 4.60
CA ILE A 38 -0.92 -13.17 4.73
C ILE A 38 0.02 -14.37 4.54
N SER A 39 0.90 -14.32 3.54
CA SER A 39 1.89 -15.36 3.29
C SER A 39 2.86 -15.52 4.44
N GLY A 40 3.17 -14.44 5.14
CA GLY A 40 4.01 -14.45 6.33
C GLY A 40 3.29 -14.86 7.62
N GLY A 41 2.00 -15.16 7.54
CA GLY A 41 1.20 -15.57 8.69
C GLY A 41 0.60 -14.43 9.50
N ASP A 42 0.70 -13.20 9.03
CA ASP A 42 0.17 -12.03 9.74
C ASP A 42 -1.14 -11.51 9.11
N ARG A 43 -2.19 -12.32 9.24
CA ARG A 43 -3.52 -11.97 8.72
C ARG A 43 -4.12 -10.77 9.44
N SER A 44 -3.84 -10.64 10.72
CA SER A 44 -4.38 -9.55 11.53
C SER A 44 -3.94 -8.19 10.98
N THR A 45 -2.65 -8.02 10.72
CA THR A 45 -2.12 -6.78 10.13
C THR A 45 -2.62 -6.61 8.69
N ALA A 46 -2.69 -7.71 7.94
CA ALA A 46 -3.15 -7.67 6.55
C ALA A 46 -4.59 -7.13 6.43
N ASP A 47 -5.46 -7.45 7.38
CA ASP A 47 -6.85 -7.00 7.35
C ASP A 47 -7.02 -5.54 7.82
N GLU A 48 -6.01 -4.97 8.44
CA GLU A 48 -6.03 -3.61 9.00
C GLU A 48 -4.82 -2.81 8.56
N LEU A 49 -4.57 -2.74 7.25
CA LEU A 49 -3.42 -2.01 6.70
C LEU A 49 -3.43 -0.54 7.09
N SER A 50 -4.62 0.05 7.28
CA SER A 50 -4.75 1.46 7.67
C SER A 50 -4.11 1.76 9.03
N GLU A 51 -3.87 0.75 9.86
CA GLU A 51 -3.20 0.91 11.14
C GLU A 51 -1.69 1.16 10.98
N ILE A 52 -1.10 0.68 9.90
CA ILE A 52 0.36 0.78 9.67
C ILE A 52 0.73 1.61 8.46
N ILE A 53 -0.13 1.72 7.47
CA ILE A 53 0.12 2.50 6.25
C ILE A 53 -0.91 3.61 6.18
N HIS A 54 -0.44 4.85 6.16
CA HIS A 54 -1.32 6.02 6.17
C HIS A 54 -1.42 6.68 4.81
N LEU A 55 -0.37 6.60 4.00
CA LEU A 55 -0.30 7.30 2.73
C LEU A 55 0.50 6.48 1.72
N VAL A 56 -0.03 6.38 0.52
CA VAL A 56 0.64 5.73 -0.61
C VAL A 56 0.77 6.76 -1.73
N ILE A 57 1.97 6.93 -2.24
CA ILE A 57 2.25 7.86 -3.33
C ILE A 57 2.79 7.07 -4.51
N HIS A 58 2.11 7.15 -5.63
CA HIS A 58 2.50 6.50 -6.87
C HIS A 58 3.32 7.47 -7.73
N LEU A 59 4.54 7.08 -8.04
CA LEU A 59 5.46 7.89 -8.83
C LEU A 59 5.67 7.23 -10.18
N THR A 60 5.67 8.04 -11.23
CA THR A 60 5.93 7.60 -12.60
C THR A 60 7.15 8.33 -13.13
N LYS A 61 8.06 7.57 -13.74
CA LYS A 61 9.20 8.16 -14.43
C LYS A 61 8.79 8.54 -15.84
N THR A 62 9.04 9.80 -16.19
CA THR A 62 8.79 10.33 -17.53
C THR A 62 10.10 10.86 -18.14
N ASP A 63 10.07 11.25 -19.41
CA ASP A 63 11.23 11.87 -20.07
C ASP A 63 11.64 13.17 -19.38
N ALA A 64 10.69 13.85 -18.74
CA ALA A 64 10.94 15.10 -18.03
C ALA A 64 11.37 14.88 -16.56
N GLY A 65 11.44 13.64 -16.08
CA GLY A 65 11.80 13.29 -14.73
C GLY A 65 10.74 12.48 -14.03
N ILE A 66 10.71 12.54 -12.69
CA ILE A 66 9.75 11.80 -11.88
C ILE A 66 8.53 12.66 -11.60
N ARG A 67 7.35 12.10 -11.80
CA ARG A 67 6.07 12.77 -11.56
C ARG A 67 5.24 12.00 -10.55
N VAL A 68 4.55 12.73 -9.67
CA VAL A 68 3.53 12.13 -8.81
C VAL A 68 2.29 11.86 -9.66
N ASP A 69 1.90 10.59 -9.76
CA ASP A 69 0.81 10.13 -10.58
C ASP A 69 -0.48 9.94 -9.78
N GLU A 70 -0.33 9.48 -8.54
CA GLU A 70 -1.47 9.18 -7.68
C GLU A 70 -1.06 9.36 -6.22
N ILE A 71 -1.97 9.87 -5.40
CA ILE A 71 -1.79 9.92 -3.94
C ILE A 71 -3.04 9.30 -3.32
N MET A 72 -2.85 8.35 -2.43
CA MET A 72 -3.95 7.68 -1.75
C MET A 72 -3.76 7.74 -0.24
N GLU A 73 -4.77 8.23 0.46
CA GLU A 73 -4.86 8.13 1.92
C GLU A 73 -5.49 6.78 2.27
N VAL A 74 -4.85 6.04 3.16
CA VAL A 74 -5.32 4.70 3.56
C VAL A 74 -6.18 4.84 4.81
N SER A 75 -7.41 4.34 4.73
CA SER A 75 -8.40 4.41 5.80
C SER A 75 -9.08 3.05 5.98
N SER A 76 -9.96 2.95 6.97
CA SER A 76 -10.77 1.73 7.15
C SER A 76 -11.62 1.40 5.92
N ASN A 77 -12.04 2.43 5.15
CA ASN A 77 -12.73 2.21 3.88
C ASN A 77 -11.84 1.50 2.87
N THR A 78 -10.55 1.81 2.86
CA THR A 78 -9.57 1.14 2.00
C THR A 78 -9.42 -0.32 2.41
N ASP A 79 -9.35 -0.61 3.72
CA ASP A 79 -9.28 -1.98 4.23
C ASP A 79 -10.51 -2.79 3.79
N ASN A 80 -11.69 -2.20 3.87
CA ASN A 80 -12.93 -2.84 3.43
C ASN A 80 -12.92 -3.14 1.93
N LEU A 81 -12.45 -2.18 1.12
CA LEU A 81 -12.35 -2.38 -0.32
C LEU A 81 -11.41 -3.53 -0.66
N LEU A 82 -10.26 -3.59 -0.02
CA LEU A 82 -9.28 -4.65 -0.25
C LEU A 82 -9.85 -6.02 0.15
N SER A 83 -10.60 -6.09 1.25
CA SER A 83 -11.24 -7.33 1.68
C SER A 83 -12.29 -7.81 0.66
N VAL A 84 -13.08 -6.90 0.12
CA VAL A 84 -14.06 -7.21 -0.93
C VAL A 84 -13.35 -7.71 -2.20
N MET A 85 -12.28 -7.04 -2.61
CA MET A 85 -11.50 -7.47 -3.77
C MET A 85 -10.92 -8.86 -3.59
N GLU A 86 -10.38 -9.14 -2.40
CA GLU A 86 -9.84 -10.46 -2.07
C GLU A 86 -10.93 -11.53 -2.14
N ALA A 87 -12.09 -11.27 -1.57
CA ALA A 87 -13.21 -12.21 -1.55
C ALA A 87 -13.73 -12.54 -2.97
N ASN A 88 -13.61 -11.58 -3.89
CA ASN A 88 -14.05 -11.75 -5.28
C ASN A 88 -12.92 -12.19 -6.23
N GLY A 89 -11.71 -12.44 -5.69
CA GLY A 89 -10.57 -12.80 -6.52
C GLY A 89 -10.04 -11.67 -7.37
N LEU A 90 -10.38 -10.43 -7.05
CA LEU A 90 -9.93 -9.23 -7.76
C LEU A 90 -8.73 -8.64 -7.04
N ASP A 91 -7.60 -8.56 -7.74
CA ASP A 91 -6.41 -7.93 -7.15
C ASP A 91 -5.39 -7.48 -8.20
#